data_94217908c18edeba5b97e869522c552e
#
_entry.id   94217908c18edeba5b97e869522c552e
#
_cell.length_a   1.000
_cell.length_b   1.000
_cell.length_c   1.000
_cell.angle_alpha   90.00
_cell.angle_beta   90.00
_cell.angle_gamma   90.00
#
_symmetry.space_group_name_H-M   'P 1'
#
loop_
_entity.id
_entity.type
_entity.pdbx_description
1 polymer ?
#
loop_
_entity_poly.entity_id
_entity_poly.type
_entity_poly.pdbx_seq_one_letter_code
_entity_poly.pdbx_strand_id
1 'polypeptide(L)'
;MSKGPLAVRWGAPPATTPHAGAVETVRVELENTGTIAWRKGVNLAYHWLDDRNNPIVWDGTRTPAPPLAPGERGAVDAQVRAPIPPGRYRLAFDMVAENRAWFSELGSPMLAQDVRVAERPGEPHADLPEGVEPAEDWHERVRAAHAEGFAVVAGAIAWEGLRRPHALASYEPGPGRIPGFGAPLLCPSVLPGVELERLEDVAGLPAFAAPRTEPWVYDGRIVLRVKARPQSGRRHA
;
A
#
# COMPACT_ATOMS: atom_id res chain seq x y z
N MET A 1 19.76 17.72 -33.03
CA MET A 1 20.43 16.88 -31.98
C MET A 1 20.39 15.45 -32.47
N SER A 2 21.52 14.75 -32.46
CA SER A 2 21.58 13.31 -32.77
C SER A 2 20.78 12.53 -31.76
N LYS A 3 19.83 11.70 -32.20
CA LYS A 3 19.05 10.84 -31.31
C LYS A 3 19.97 9.75 -30.75
N GLY A 4 19.97 9.57 -29.42
CA GLY A 4 20.68 8.46 -28.79
C GLY A 4 20.13 7.09 -29.22
N PRO A 5 20.82 6.00 -28.85
CA PRO A 5 20.35 4.64 -29.19
C PRO A 5 19.02 4.30 -28.50
N LEU A 6 18.85 4.72 -27.26
CA LEU A 6 17.63 4.56 -26.47
C LEU A 6 17.03 5.93 -26.20
N ALA A 7 15.84 6.17 -26.69
CA ALA A 7 15.11 7.42 -26.47
C ALA A 7 13.60 7.20 -26.58
N VAL A 8 12.84 7.95 -25.82
CA VAL A 8 11.38 7.90 -25.77
C VAL A 8 10.78 9.28 -26.06
N ARG A 9 9.67 9.30 -26.75
CA ARG A 9 8.73 10.41 -26.76
C ARG A 9 7.45 9.93 -26.09
N TRP A 10 6.98 10.70 -25.17
CA TRP A 10 5.75 10.43 -24.45
C TRP A 10 4.52 10.96 -25.19
N GLY A 11 3.40 10.27 -25.04
CA GLY A 11 2.08 10.80 -25.34
C GLY A 11 1.63 11.88 -24.34
N ALA A 12 0.34 12.13 -24.30
CA ALA A 12 -0.22 13.03 -23.29
C ALA A 12 -0.08 12.41 -21.87
N PRO A 13 0.10 13.25 -20.85
CA PRO A 13 0.05 12.76 -19.46
C PRO A 13 -1.28 12.04 -19.19
N PRO A 14 -1.25 10.83 -18.60
CA PRO A 14 -2.47 10.08 -18.36
C PRO A 14 -3.32 10.74 -17.28
N ALA A 15 -4.65 10.78 -17.47
CA ALA A 15 -5.56 11.19 -16.42
C ALA A 15 -5.58 10.11 -15.32
N THR A 16 -5.33 10.49 -14.08
CA THR A 16 -5.40 9.62 -12.91
C THR A 16 -5.85 10.39 -11.67
N THR A 17 -6.64 9.76 -10.82
CA THR A 17 -7.09 10.28 -9.52
C THR A 17 -6.86 9.21 -8.45
N PRO A 18 -5.58 8.92 -8.13
CA PRO A 18 -5.23 7.79 -7.29
C PRO A 18 -5.68 7.99 -5.84
N HIS A 19 -6.01 6.87 -5.20
CA HIS A 19 -6.30 6.80 -3.78
C HIS A 19 -5.07 6.32 -3.01
N ALA A 20 -4.82 6.89 -1.86
CA ALA A 20 -3.65 6.61 -1.03
C ALA A 20 -3.45 5.10 -0.81
N GLY A 21 -2.25 4.61 -1.09
CA GLY A 21 -1.87 3.20 -0.97
C GLY A 21 -2.50 2.24 -1.98
N ALA A 22 -3.47 2.67 -2.78
CA ALA A 22 -4.09 1.81 -3.81
C ALA A 22 -3.17 1.62 -5.02
N VAL A 23 -3.37 0.50 -5.72
CA VAL A 23 -2.73 0.24 -7.01
C VAL A 23 -3.74 0.49 -8.12
N GLU A 24 -3.34 1.29 -9.08
CA GLU A 24 -4.14 1.61 -10.25
C GLU A 24 -3.41 1.21 -11.52
N THR A 25 -4.18 0.83 -12.56
CA THR A 25 -3.64 0.63 -13.89
C THR A 25 -3.65 1.95 -14.64
N VAL A 26 -2.48 2.45 -15.00
CA VAL A 26 -2.31 3.72 -15.71
C VAL A 26 -1.76 3.45 -17.11
N ARG A 27 -2.53 3.82 -18.13
CA ARG A 27 -2.12 3.66 -19.52
C ARG A 27 -1.23 4.80 -19.96
N VAL A 28 0.00 4.48 -20.36
CA VAL A 28 1.02 5.44 -20.80
C VAL A 28 1.34 5.19 -22.28
N GLU A 29 1.10 6.20 -23.11
CA GLU A 29 1.44 6.18 -24.52
C GLU A 29 2.88 6.64 -24.75
N LEU A 30 3.58 6.00 -25.67
CA LEU A 30 4.99 6.24 -25.93
C LEU A 30 5.39 5.90 -27.37
N GLU A 31 6.49 6.48 -27.81
CA GLU A 31 7.10 6.24 -29.11
C GLU A 31 8.60 5.99 -28.94
N ASN A 32 9.12 4.96 -29.57
CA ASN A 32 10.57 4.75 -29.64
C ASN A 32 11.19 5.79 -30.61
N THR A 33 11.81 6.83 -30.07
CA THR A 33 12.52 7.83 -30.87
C THR A 33 14.04 7.59 -30.94
N GLY A 34 14.52 6.48 -30.36
CA GLY A 34 15.91 6.06 -30.47
C GLY A 34 16.27 5.50 -31.84
N THR A 35 17.52 5.04 -31.97
CA THR A 35 18.03 4.46 -33.21
C THR A 35 18.04 2.93 -33.22
N ILE A 36 17.74 2.30 -32.08
CA ILE A 36 17.66 0.83 -31.95
C ILE A 36 16.28 0.40 -31.48
N ALA A 37 15.86 -0.81 -31.83
CA ALA A 37 14.62 -1.38 -31.38
C ALA A 37 14.65 -1.70 -29.88
N TRP A 38 13.55 -1.41 -29.17
CA TRP A 38 13.37 -1.89 -27.81
C TRP A 38 13.10 -3.39 -27.82
N ARG A 39 13.71 -4.08 -26.87
CA ARG A 39 13.62 -5.52 -26.72
C ARG A 39 13.35 -5.88 -25.26
N LYS A 40 13.30 -7.17 -24.96
CA LYS A 40 13.20 -7.66 -23.57
C LYS A 40 14.23 -6.96 -22.67
N GLY A 41 13.77 -6.50 -21.50
CA GLY A 41 14.58 -5.75 -20.55
C GLY A 41 14.48 -4.22 -20.71
N VAL A 42 13.61 -3.71 -21.63
CA VAL A 42 13.17 -2.33 -21.60
C VAL A 42 11.82 -2.27 -20.89
N ASN A 43 11.75 -1.52 -19.79
CA ASN A 43 10.58 -1.41 -18.93
C ASN A 43 10.18 0.06 -18.74
N LEU A 44 8.90 0.28 -18.51
CA LEU A 44 8.38 1.50 -17.93
C LEU A 44 8.44 1.38 -16.41
N ALA A 45 8.93 2.41 -15.75
CA ALA A 45 8.87 2.56 -14.29
C ALA A 45 8.24 3.90 -13.93
N TYR A 46 7.90 4.08 -12.67
CA TYR A 46 7.40 5.36 -12.17
C TYR A 46 8.15 5.78 -10.91
N HIS A 47 8.12 7.08 -10.68
CA HIS A 47 8.66 7.73 -9.49
C HIS A 47 7.57 8.59 -8.87
N TRP A 48 7.52 8.64 -7.54
CA TRP A 48 6.74 9.61 -6.80
C TRP A 48 7.68 10.60 -6.14
N LEU A 49 7.41 11.88 -6.34
CA LEU A 49 8.17 12.99 -5.78
C LEU A 49 7.26 13.85 -4.92
N ASP A 50 7.83 14.50 -3.91
CA ASP A 50 7.13 15.53 -3.15
C ASP A 50 7.04 16.87 -3.94
N ASP A 51 6.47 17.89 -3.34
CA ASP A 51 6.31 19.24 -3.91
C ASP A 51 7.65 19.97 -4.14
N ARG A 52 8.74 19.46 -3.55
CA ARG A 52 10.11 19.95 -3.72
C ARG A 52 10.95 19.11 -4.68
N ASN A 53 10.32 18.15 -5.36
CA ASN A 53 10.96 17.15 -6.22
C ASN A 53 11.92 16.18 -5.49
N ASN A 54 11.78 16.00 -4.17
CA ASN A 54 12.49 14.93 -3.48
C ASN A 54 11.81 13.59 -3.76
N PRO A 55 12.56 12.52 -4.01
CA PRO A 55 11.97 11.21 -4.26
C PRO A 55 11.36 10.62 -2.99
N ILE A 56 10.07 10.24 -3.07
CA ILE A 56 9.35 9.45 -2.07
C ILE A 56 9.44 7.97 -2.45
N VAL A 57 9.20 7.69 -3.73
CA VAL A 57 9.42 6.39 -4.34
C VAL A 57 10.23 6.62 -5.61
N TRP A 58 11.50 6.20 -5.62
CA TRP A 58 12.35 6.37 -6.79
C TRP A 58 12.20 5.24 -7.80
N ASP A 59 12.00 4.03 -7.35
CA ASP A 59 11.90 2.85 -8.22
C ASP A 59 10.58 2.12 -7.94
N GLY A 60 9.52 2.58 -8.59
CA GLY A 60 8.21 1.94 -8.55
C GLY A 60 8.19 0.64 -9.38
N THR A 61 7.06 -0.07 -9.35
CA THR A 61 6.88 -1.31 -10.11
C THR A 61 7.22 -1.11 -11.57
N ARG A 62 8.08 -1.97 -12.10
CA ARG A 62 8.48 -1.97 -13.51
C ARG A 62 7.52 -2.80 -14.35
N THR A 63 7.02 -2.19 -15.43
CA THR A 63 6.12 -2.86 -16.37
C THR A 63 6.85 -3.04 -17.70
N PRO A 64 6.94 -4.26 -18.26
CA PRO A 64 7.61 -4.49 -19.54
C PRO A 64 7.01 -3.65 -20.65
N ALA A 65 7.85 -2.94 -21.38
CA ALA A 65 7.43 -2.23 -22.59
C ALA A 65 7.25 -3.21 -23.76
N PRO A 66 6.33 -2.94 -24.69
CA PRO A 66 6.24 -3.72 -25.91
C PRO A 66 7.53 -3.55 -26.75
N PRO A 67 7.90 -4.56 -27.54
CA PRO A 67 8.98 -4.40 -28.51
C PRO A 67 8.57 -3.36 -29.56
N LEU A 68 9.36 -2.29 -29.69
CA LEU A 68 9.09 -1.21 -30.64
C LEU A 68 10.34 -0.95 -31.48
N ALA A 69 10.20 -0.96 -32.79
CA ALA A 69 11.22 -0.48 -33.72
C ALA A 69 11.36 1.04 -33.61
N PRO A 70 12.48 1.63 -34.10
CA PRO A 70 12.63 3.08 -34.20
C PRO A 70 11.47 3.74 -34.95
N GLY A 71 10.83 4.72 -34.36
CA GLY A 71 9.66 5.42 -34.87
C GLY A 71 8.30 4.78 -34.57
N GLU A 72 8.27 3.55 -34.02
CA GLU A 72 7.01 2.91 -33.66
C GLU A 72 6.44 3.46 -32.35
N ARG A 73 5.11 3.45 -32.29
CA ARG A 73 4.31 3.86 -31.14
C ARG A 73 3.67 2.66 -30.45
N GLY A 74 3.49 2.77 -29.15
CA GLY A 74 2.84 1.77 -28.34
C GLY A 74 2.26 2.36 -27.06
N ALA A 75 1.78 1.49 -26.20
CA ALA A 75 1.31 1.87 -24.86
C ALA A 75 1.69 0.80 -23.84
N VAL A 76 1.80 1.21 -22.58
CA VAL A 76 2.06 0.36 -21.44
C VAL A 76 0.97 0.61 -20.41
N ASP A 77 0.33 -0.44 -19.92
CA ASP A 77 -0.63 -0.40 -18.83
C ASP A 77 0.14 -0.64 -17.51
N ALA A 78 0.64 0.45 -16.93
CA ALA A 78 1.49 0.42 -15.75
C ALA A 78 0.70 0.22 -14.47
N GLN A 79 1.18 -0.65 -13.58
CA GLN A 79 0.63 -0.80 -12.23
C GLN A 79 1.30 0.22 -11.30
N VAL A 80 0.58 1.28 -10.95
CA VAL A 80 1.08 2.39 -10.15
C VAL A 80 0.47 2.35 -8.76
N ARG A 81 1.30 2.19 -7.75
CA ARG A 81 0.88 2.33 -6.35
C ARG A 81 0.99 3.78 -5.93
N ALA A 82 -0.11 4.34 -5.45
CA ALA A 82 -0.10 5.68 -4.89
C ALA A 82 0.63 5.74 -3.53
N PRO A 83 1.29 6.85 -3.21
CA PRO A 83 1.90 7.05 -1.90
C PRO A 83 0.86 7.23 -0.80
N ILE A 84 1.31 7.11 0.45
CA ILE A 84 0.61 7.52 1.67
C ILE A 84 1.47 8.57 2.39
N PRO A 85 0.84 9.55 3.09
CA PRO A 85 -0.60 9.83 3.21
C PRO A 85 -1.22 10.45 1.94
N PRO A 86 -2.53 10.71 1.89
CA PRO A 86 -3.16 11.53 0.85
C PRO A 86 -2.51 12.90 0.77
N GLY A 87 -2.43 13.49 -0.42
CA GLY A 87 -1.74 14.77 -0.59
C GLY A 87 -1.49 15.15 -2.04
N ARG A 88 -0.62 16.15 -2.22
CA ARG A 88 -0.13 16.56 -3.54
C ARG A 88 1.24 15.96 -3.77
N TYR A 89 1.39 15.35 -4.93
CA TYR A 89 2.61 14.68 -5.35
C TYR A 89 2.87 14.95 -6.83
N ARG A 90 4.07 14.63 -7.28
CA ARG A 90 4.42 14.57 -8.69
C ARG A 90 4.65 13.12 -9.08
N LEU A 91 3.86 12.61 -10.03
CA LEU A 91 4.05 11.32 -10.67
C LEU A 91 4.93 11.52 -11.90
N ALA A 92 6.04 10.81 -11.97
CA ALA A 92 6.94 10.84 -13.11
C ALA A 92 7.13 9.42 -13.66
N PHE A 93 6.98 9.25 -14.97
CA PHE A 93 7.30 8.01 -15.67
C PHE A 93 8.66 8.14 -16.35
N ASP A 94 9.45 7.08 -16.27
CA ASP A 94 10.70 6.94 -17.00
C ASP A 94 10.82 5.55 -17.61
N MET A 95 11.61 5.45 -18.66
CA MET A 95 11.99 4.17 -19.24
C MET A 95 13.31 3.71 -18.65
N VAL A 96 13.46 2.41 -18.44
CA VAL A 96 14.69 1.81 -17.98
C VAL A 96 15.10 0.65 -18.89
N ALA A 97 16.34 0.64 -19.33
CA ALA A 97 16.98 -0.54 -19.89
C ALA A 97 17.70 -1.27 -18.75
N GLU A 98 17.21 -2.46 -18.39
CA GLU A 98 17.71 -3.19 -17.23
C GLU A 98 19.22 -3.40 -17.27
N ASN A 99 19.86 -3.14 -16.09
CA ASN A 99 21.29 -3.22 -15.90
C ASN A 99 22.13 -2.31 -16.84
N ARG A 100 21.52 -1.26 -17.41
CA ARG A 100 22.17 -0.34 -18.32
C ARG A 100 22.02 1.12 -17.90
N ALA A 101 20.82 1.70 -18.06
CA ALA A 101 20.58 3.10 -17.74
C ALA A 101 19.07 3.43 -17.70
N TRP A 102 18.73 4.49 -17.01
CA TRP A 102 17.46 5.19 -17.19
C TRP A 102 17.51 6.05 -18.47
N PHE A 103 16.39 6.14 -19.18
CA PHE A 103 16.34 6.96 -20.39
C PHE A 103 16.48 8.45 -20.09
N SER A 104 16.07 8.89 -18.92
CA SER A 104 16.31 10.25 -18.44
C SER A 104 17.81 10.58 -18.34
N GLU A 105 18.65 9.64 -17.93
CA GLU A 105 20.11 9.77 -17.89
C GLU A 105 20.73 9.85 -19.30
N LEU A 106 20.02 9.32 -20.31
CA LEU A 106 20.42 9.35 -21.70
C LEU A 106 19.86 10.56 -22.47
N GLY A 107 19.21 11.50 -21.76
CA GLY A 107 18.69 12.74 -22.32
C GLY A 107 17.22 12.71 -22.78
N SER A 108 16.46 11.65 -22.49
CA SER A 108 15.01 11.64 -22.66
C SER A 108 14.34 12.19 -21.41
N PRO A 109 13.55 13.27 -21.48
CA PRO A 109 12.87 13.78 -20.28
C PRO A 109 11.87 12.76 -19.75
N MET A 110 11.68 12.71 -18.43
CA MET A 110 10.59 11.97 -17.81
C MET A 110 9.23 12.58 -18.20
N LEU A 111 8.18 11.77 -18.24
CA LEU A 111 6.81 12.25 -18.32
C LEU A 111 6.31 12.54 -16.90
N ALA A 112 6.33 13.79 -16.48
CA ALA A 112 5.97 14.18 -15.12
C ALA A 112 4.69 15.02 -15.10
N GLN A 113 3.85 14.80 -14.07
CA GLN A 113 2.63 15.55 -13.82
C GLN A 113 2.35 15.70 -12.32
N ASP A 114 1.71 16.80 -11.95
CA ASP A 114 1.24 17.00 -10.60
C ASP A 114 -0.07 16.23 -10.39
N VAL A 115 -0.15 15.48 -9.30
CA VAL A 115 -1.27 14.58 -8.99
C VAL A 115 -1.74 14.81 -7.56
N ARG A 116 -3.05 14.85 -7.38
CA ARG A 116 -3.66 14.80 -6.06
C ARG A 116 -4.04 13.37 -5.73
N VAL A 117 -3.40 12.81 -4.72
CA VAL A 117 -3.76 11.51 -4.14
C VAL A 117 -4.88 11.74 -3.12
N ALA A 118 -6.02 11.12 -3.33
CA ALA A 118 -7.19 11.20 -2.46
C ALA A 118 -7.16 10.15 -1.35
N GLU A 119 -7.99 10.31 -0.32
CA GLU A 119 -8.25 9.28 0.67
C GLU A 119 -8.93 8.05 0.02
N ARG A 120 -8.66 6.86 0.54
CA ARG A 120 -9.38 5.65 0.08
C ARG A 120 -10.83 5.73 0.53
N PRO A 121 -11.78 5.46 -0.37
CA PRO A 121 -13.20 5.49 -0.02
C PRO A 121 -13.58 4.23 0.77
N GLY A 122 -14.67 4.34 1.52
CA GLY A 122 -15.35 3.25 2.20
C GLY A 122 -15.17 3.28 3.72
N GLU A 123 -16.17 2.76 4.41
CA GLU A 123 -16.15 2.63 5.87
C GLU A 123 -15.39 1.37 6.26
N PRO A 124 -14.38 1.47 7.13
CA PRO A 124 -13.65 0.31 7.62
C PRO A 124 -14.52 -0.56 8.53
N HIS A 125 -14.27 -1.86 8.52
CA HIS A 125 -14.93 -2.80 9.42
C HIS A 125 -13.90 -3.69 10.14
N ALA A 126 -14.28 -4.17 11.31
CA ALA A 126 -13.53 -5.17 12.06
C ALA A 126 -14.50 -6.26 12.54
N ASP A 127 -14.11 -7.52 12.36
CA ASP A 127 -14.85 -8.66 12.90
C ASP A 127 -14.41 -8.91 14.34
N LEU A 128 -15.24 -8.46 15.30
CA LEU A 128 -14.95 -8.57 16.72
C LEU A 128 -15.78 -9.71 17.33
N PRO A 129 -15.15 -10.77 17.84
CA PRO A 129 -15.85 -11.86 18.48
C PRO A 129 -16.48 -11.42 19.80
N GLU A 130 -17.42 -12.22 20.30
CA GLU A 130 -18.07 -12.00 21.60
C GLU A 130 -17.04 -11.88 22.74
N GLY A 131 -17.19 -10.84 23.58
CA GLY A 131 -16.27 -10.54 24.69
C GLY A 131 -15.04 -9.72 24.27
N VAL A 132 -14.94 -9.31 23.01
CA VAL A 132 -13.93 -8.35 22.55
C VAL A 132 -14.59 -6.99 22.35
N GLU A 133 -14.12 -5.99 23.06
CA GLU A 133 -14.66 -4.63 23.00
C GLU A 133 -13.58 -3.62 22.61
N PRO A 134 -13.88 -2.63 21.75
CA PRO A 134 -12.97 -1.53 21.49
C PRO A 134 -12.72 -0.68 22.73
N ALA A 135 -11.50 -0.17 22.90
CA ALA A 135 -11.22 0.92 23.83
C ALA A 135 -11.94 2.21 23.37
N GLU A 136 -12.13 3.17 24.27
CA GLU A 136 -12.91 4.38 24.03
C GLU A 136 -12.45 5.16 22.77
N ASP A 137 -11.14 5.27 22.57
CA ASP A 137 -10.53 5.99 21.44
C ASP A 137 -10.22 5.10 20.22
N TRP A 138 -10.60 3.81 20.25
CA TRP A 138 -10.29 2.84 19.19
C TRP A 138 -10.80 3.27 17.81
N HIS A 139 -12.08 3.68 17.74
CA HIS A 139 -12.70 4.09 16.48
C HIS A 139 -12.04 5.32 15.87
N GLU A 140 -11.68 6.31 16.70
CA GLU A 140 -11.00 7.52 16.27
C GLU A 140 -9.62 7.18 15.69
N ARG A 141 -8.83 6.38 16.41
CA ARG A 141 -7.48 5.99 15.99
C ARG A 141 -7.48 5.13 14.73
N VAL A 142 -8.42 4.20 14.63
CA VAL A 142 -8.58 3.36 13.43
C VAL A 142 -8.93 4.22 12.22
N ARG A 143 -9.89 5.13 12.34
CA ARG A 143 -10.24 6.06 11.25
C ARG A 143 -9.05 6.94 10.85
N ALA A 144 -8.32 7.47 11.82
CA ALA A 144 -7.14 8.28 11.53
C ALA A 144 -6.08 7.49 10.75
N ALA A 145 -5.83 6.23 11.11
CA ALA A 145 -4.89 5.39 10.39
C ALA A 145 -5.38 5.06 8.95
N HIS A 146 -6.66 4.76 8.77
CA HIS A 146 -7.22 4.57 7.43
C HIS A 146 -7.18 5.86 6.58
N ALA A 147 -7.43 7.02 7.18
CA ALA A 147 -7.32 8.31 6.51
C ALA A 147 -5.88 8.61 6.06
N GLU A 148 -4.86 8.09 6.74
CA GLU A 148 -3.48 8.12 6.27
C GLU A 148 -3.22 7.23 5.04
N GLY A 149 -4.15 6.33 4.68
CA GLY A 149 -4.05 5.45 3.51
C GLY A 149 -3.74 4.00 3.84
N PHE A 150 -3.67 3.59 5.11
CA PHE A 150 -3.53 2.18 5.46
C PHE A 150 -4.83 1.43 5.16
N ALA A 151 -4.72 0.35 4.41
CA ALA A 151 -5.86 -0.49 4.05
C ALA A 151 -6.26 -1.45 5.19
N VAL A 152 -5.28 -1.79 6.04
CA VAL A 152 -5.45 -2.69 7.19
C VAL A 152 -4.81 -2.07 8.41
N VAL A 153 -5.57 -2.03 9.51
CA VAL A 153 -5.15 -1.45 10.78
C VAL A 153 -5.35 -2.49 11.88
N ALA A 154 -4.29 -2.87 12.54
CA ALA A 154 -4.31 -3.78 13.69
C ALA A 154 -3.74 -3.09 14.94
N GLY A 155 -4.09 -3.59 16.10
CA GLY A 155 -3.69 -3.01 17.36
C GLY A 155 -3.43 -4.04 18.45
N ALA A 156 -3.27 -3.54 19.65
CA ALA A 156 -2.97 -4.29 20.85
C ALA A 156 -4.21 -4.97 21.45
N ILE A 157 -3.98 -6.01 22.24
CA ILE A 157 -5.00 -6.75 22.98
C ILE A 157 -4.75 -6.60 24.49
N ALA A 158 -5.69 -5.98 25.19
CA ALA A 158 -5.68 -5.88 26.65
C ALA A 158 -6.61 -6.93 27.28
N TRP A 159 -6.11 -7.71 28.22
CA TRP A 159 -6.88 -8.72 28.95
C TRP A 159 -7.39 -8.15 30.27
N GLU A 160 -8.70 -8.03 30.40
CA GLU A 160 -9.34 -7.49 31.59
C GLU A 160 -9.87 -8.62 32.48
N GLY A 161 -9.34 -8.73 33.73
CA GLY A 161 -9.78 -9.74 34.70
C GLY A 161 -9.45 -11.19 34.35
N LEU A 162 -8.64 -11.42 33.32
CA LEU A 162 -8.23 -12.74 32.85
C LEU A 162 -6.71 -12.89 32.86
N ARG A 163 -6.22 -14.14 33.02
CA ARG A 163 -4.80 -14.42 32.77
C ARG A 163 -4.53 -14.37 31.29
N ARG A 164 -3.64 -13.48 30.89
CA ARG A 164 -3.21 -13.36 29.49
C ARG A 164 -2.54 -14.64 28.98
N PRO A 165 -2.93 -15.18 27.84
CA PRO A 165 -2.20 -16.27 27.18
C PRO A 165 -0.77 -15.84 26.79
N HIS A 166 0.20 -16.71 26.98
CA HIS A 166 1.60 -16.42 26.62
C HIS A 166 1.77 -16.07 25.14
N ALA A 167 0.99 -16.71 24.26
CA ALA A 167 1.00 -16.44 22.82
C ALA A 167 0.65 -14.99 22.45
N LEU A 168 0.07 -14.21 23.36
CA LEU A 168 -0.34 -12.81 23.14
C LEU A 168 0.60 -11.81 23.81
N ALA A 169 1.78 -12.22 24.27
CA ALA A 169 2.74 -11.31 24.88
C ALA A 169 3.18 -10.17 23.96
N SER A 170 3.28 -10.43 22.66
CA SER A 170 3.67 -9.44 21.66
C SER A 170 2.59 -8.41 21.33
N TYR A 171 1.35 -8.60 21.82
CA TYR A 171 0.20 -7.73 21.56
C TYR A 171 -0.11 -6.79 22.72
N GLU A 172 0.79 -6.59 23.65
CA GLU A 172 0.59 -5.65 24.75
C GLU A 172 0.38 -4.22 24.23
N PRO A 173 -0.51 -3.44 24.87
CA PRO A 173 -0.61 -2.01 24.61
C PRO A 173 0.74 -1.33 24.72
N GLY A 174 1.06 -0.50 23.74
CA GLY A 174 2.38 0.14 23.61
C GLY A 174 2.29 1.59 23.12
N PRO A 175 3.43 2.28 23.07
CA PRO A 175 3.47 3.73 22.84
C PRO A 175 3.19 4.14 21.37
N GLY A 176 3.11 3.21 20.42
CA GLY A 176 2.90 3.58 19.02
C GLY A 176 3.01 2.43 18.03
N ARG A 177 3.37 2.79 16.79
CA ARG A 177 3.49 1.87 15.66
C ARG A 177 4.75 1.03 15.73
N ILE A 178 4.65 -0.25 15.36
CA ILE A 178 5.77 -1.18 15.30
C ILE A 178 5.98 -1.55 13.81
N PRO A 179 7.02 -1.00 13.16
CA PRO A 179 7.37 -1.38 11.80
C PRO A 179 7.78 -2.85 11.73
N GLY A 180 7.32 -3.56 10.68
CA GLY A 180 7.70 -4.96 10.46
C GLY A 180 7.20 -5.91 11.55
N PHE A 181 6.06 -5.64 12.18
CA PHE A 181 5.41 -6.53 13.13
C PHE A 181 5.24 -7.93 12.53
N GLY A 182 6.00 -8.90 13.04
CA GLY A 182 6.13 -10.24 12.42
C GLY A 182 5.11 -11.28 12.90
N ALA A 183 4.14 -10.89 13.74
CA ALA A 183 3.08 -11.75 14.24
C ALA A 183 1.78 -11.60 13.39
N PRO A 184 0.83 -12.54 13.47
CA PRO A 184 -0.49 -12.39 12.85
C PRO A 184 -1.19 -11.10 13.28
N LEU A 185 -2.00 -10.52 12.41
CA LEU A 185 -2.87 -9.40 12.76
C LEU A 185 -4.13 -9.96 13.43
N LEU A 186 -4.43 -9.54 14.66
CA LEU A 186 -5.59 -9.99 15.42
C LEU A 186 -6.72 -8.99 15.30
N CYS A 187 -7.92 -9.46 14.92
CA CYS A 187 -9.13 -8.64 14.75
C CYS A 187 -8.84 -7.32 14.04
N PRO A 188 -8.17 -7.32 12.88
CA PRO A 188 -7.82 -6.07 12.22
C PRO A 188 -9.05 -5.34 11.71
N SER A 189 -8.97 -4.02 11.65
CA SER A 189 -9.89 -3.19 10.86
C SER A 189 -9.43 -3.15 9.42
N VAL A 190 -10.36 -3.32 8.49
CA VAL A 190 -10.06 -3.50 7.06
C VAL A 190 -10.97 -2.61 6.22
N LEU A 191 -10.40 -1.95 5.21
CA LEU A 191 -11.18 -1.21 4.21
C LEU A 191 -11.92 -2.17 3.26
N PRO A 192 -13.08 -1.76 2.71
CA PRO A 192 -13.81 -2.57 1.73
C PRO A 192 -12.96 -3.00 0.54
N GLY A 193 -13.17 -4.23 0.08
CA GLY A 193 -12.46 -4.80 -1.07
C GLY A 193 -11.04 -5.29 -0.78
N VAL A 194 -10.58 -5.21 0.45
CA VAL A 194 -9.28 -5.78 0.87
C VAL A 194 -9.51 -7.18 1.42
N GLU A 195 -8.86 -8.16 0.82
CA GLU A 195 -8.90 -9.55 1.26
C GLU A 195 -7.67 -9.89 2.08
N LEU A 196 -7.88 -10.55 3.23
CA LEU A 196 -6.81 -11.04 4.10
C LEU A 196 -6.81 -12.57 4.13
N GLU A 197 -5.63 -13.14 4.11
CA GLU A 197 -5.45 -14.56 4.36
C GLU A 197 -5.78 -14.88 5.82
N ARG A 198 -6.84 -15.67 6.04
CA ARG A 198 -7.25 -16.14 7.37
C ARG A 198 -6.27 -17.20 7.87
N LEU A 199 -5.83 -17.05 9.10
CA LEU A 199 -5.00 -18.02 9.81
C LEU A 199 -5.81 -18.74 10.88
N GLU A 200 -5.19 -19.71 11.56
CA GLU A 200 -5.75 -20.31 12.77
C GLU A 200 -5.89 -19.26 13.88
N ASP A 201 -7.00 -19.29 14.58
CA ASP A 201 -7.29 -18.33 15.65
C ASP A 201 -6.22 -18.39 16.76
N VAL A 202 -5.80 -17.23 17.22
CA VAL A 202 -4.86 -17.10 18.32
C VAL A 202 -5.63 -16.80 19.60
N ALA A 203 -5.65 -17.76 20.52
CA ALA A 203 -6.38 -17.66 21.80
C ALA A 203 -7.88 -17.30 21.62
N GLY A 204 -8.51 -17.81 20.56
CA GLY A 204 -9.91 -17.54 20.22
C GLY A 204 -10.18 -16.20 19.54
N LEU A 205 -9.13 -15.49 19.16
CA LEU A 205 -9.23 -14.25 18.39
C LEU A 205 -8.97 -14.52 16.90
N PRO A 206 -9.80 -13.97 15.98
CA PRO A 206 -9.56 -14.02 14.55
C PRO A 206 -8.15 -13.51 14.19
N ALA A 207 -7.38 -14.35 13.51
CA ALA A 207 -6.01 -14.04 13.11
C ALA A 207 -5.86 -14.03 11.60
N PHE A 208 -5.05 -13.10 11.08
CA PHE A 208 -4.82 -12.92 9.66
C PHE A 208 -3.33 -12.69 9.37
N ALA A 209 -2.88 -13.14 8.22
CA ALA A 209 -1.56 -12.78 7.73
C ALA A 209 -1.49 -11.29 7.37
N ALA A 210 -0.36 -10.67 7.65
CA ALA A 210 -0.13 -9.30 7.19
C ALA A 210 -0.12 -9.28 5.65
N PRO A 211 -0.89 -8.37 4.99
CA PRO A 211 -0.97 -8.35 3.55
C PRO A 211 0.38 -7.95 2.93
N ARG A 212 0.74 -8.59 1.80
CA ARG A 212 1.97 -8.28 1.07
C ARG A 212 1.81 -7.11 0.12
N THR A 213 0.61 -6.90 -0.37
CA THR A 213 0.30 -5.95 -1.45
C THR A 213 -0.49 -4.73 -1.00
N GLU A 214 -1.01 -4.72 0.22
CA GLU A 214 -1.75 -3.59 0.76
C GLU A 214 -0.96 -2.90 1.88
N PRO A 215 -1.02 -1.56 1.99
CA PRO A 215 -0.42 -0.86 3.11
C PRO A 215 -1.16 -1.20 4.41
N TRP A 216 -0.42 -1.60 5.41
CA TRP A 216 -0.97 -1.96 6.70
C TRP A 216 -0.13 -1.39 7.84
N VAL A 217 -0.75 -1.28 9.02
CA VAL A 217 -0.08 -0.81 10.24
C VAL A 217 -0.51 -1.61 11.46
N TYR A 218 0.44 -1.89 12.34
CA TYR A 218 0.18 -2.26 13.73
C TYR A 218 0.51 -1.07 14.63
N ASP A 219 -0.47 -0.66 15.46
CA ASP A 219 -0.29 0.45 16.40
C ASP A 219 -0.74 0.01 17.81
N GLY A 220 0.22 -0.10 18.74
CA GLY A 220 -0.03 -0.54 20.10
C GLY A 220 -0.93 0.39 20.94
N ARG A 221 -1.25 1.59 20.42
CA ARG A 221 -2.21 2.52 21.03
C ARG A 221 -3.66 2.22 20.64
N ILE A 222 -3.87 1.43 19.58
CA ILE A 222 -5.19 0.98 19.12
C ILE A 222 -5.50 -0.30 19.91
N VAL A 223 -6.36 -0.21 20.92
CA VAL A 223 -6.53 -1.28 21.92
C VAL A 223 -7.91 -1.93 21.82
N LEU A 224 -7.93 -3.25 21.69
CA LEU A 224 -9.09 -4.10 21.91
C LEU A 224 -9.00 -4.73 23.32
N ARG A 225 -10.10 -4.72 24.05
CA ARG A 225 -10.20 -5.29 25.41
C ARG A 225 -10.91 -6.62 25.35
N VAL A 226 -10.28 -7.67 25.91
CA VAL A 226 -10.90 -8.98 26.04
C VAL A 226 -11.40 -9.13 27.47
N LYS A 227 -12.70 -9.26 27.64
CA LYS A 227 -13.37 -9.42 28.92
C LYS A 227 -13.69 -10.89 29.24
N ALA A 228 -13.67 -11.22 30.52
CA ALA A 228 -14.17 -12.50 30.96
C ALA A 228 -15.64 -12.68 30.56
N ARG A 229 -15.99 -13.80 29.94
CA ARG A 229 -17.41 -14.15 29.78
C ARG A 229 -18.05 -14.19 31.16
N PRO A 230 -19.21 -13.52 31.36
CA PRO A 230 -19.95 -13.72 32.61
C PRO A 230 -20.27 -15.23 32.70
N GLN A 231 -19.82 -15.87 33.78
CA GLN A 231 -20.20 -17.26 34.01
C GLN A 231 -21.72 -17.30 34.07
N SER A 232 -22.34 -17.89 33.04
CA SER A 232 -23.76 -18.20 33.06
C SER A 232 -23.98 -19.06 34.30
N GLY A 233 -24.67 -18.47 35.29
CA GLY A 233 -24.86 -19.07 36.59
C GLY A 233 -25.37 -20.52 36.45
N ARG A 234 -24.60 -21.48 36.90
CA ARG A 234 -25.11 -22.81 37.19
C ARG A 234 -26.20 -22.58 38.25
N ARG A 235 -27.45 -22.57 37.80
CA ARG A 235 -28.56 -22.78 38.70
C ARG A 235 -28.37 -24.21 39.24
N HIS A 236 -27.87 -24.32 40.47
CA HIS A 236 -28.00 -25.57 41.20
C HIS A 236 -29.50 -25.75 41.46
N ALA A 237 -30.08 -26.75 40.79
CA ALA A 237 -31.36 -27.34 41.15
C ALA A 237 -31.14 -28.41 42.21
#